data_d18b03e1868a11d35b7552bcccc4bb37
#
_entry.id   d18b03e1868a11d35b7552bcccc4bb37
#
_cell.length_a   1.000
_cell.length_b   1.000
_cell.length_c   1.000
_cell.angle_alpha   90.00
_cell.angle_beta   90.00
_cell.angle_gamma   90.00
#
_symmetry.space_group_name_H-M   'P 1'
#
loop_
_entity.id
_entity.type
_entity.pdbx_description
1 polymer ?
#
loop_
_entity_poly.entity_id
_entity_poly.type
_entity_poly.pdbx_seq_one_letter_code
_entity_poly.pdbx_strand_id
1 'polypeptide(L)'
;MPTWMSDISGLIDAHSPDLWFLSYVCLEILAVTLVIDAVMKSRTSQGAVAWSVALIAMPLVVVPAYLMFGQRRFQGYVRALREGNIKLRQLAQFVIAEMHAKYQPQGDIGSDWPSGKVLEQLATMPFTRGNETHLLVDGEQTFNAIFDAIEQAKDYILVQFYILRDDRLGVLFQQKLIERAAAGVRIYLMYDSIGSYGLSRRYRRQLHRAGIKAVAFRTKPINFLGRLQINFRNHRKIVVVDGEKAFLGGLNVGDEYLGRHRRLTPWRDTHLVIQGPAVQAAQLCFLEDWHWLTDTLPALNWRAETRPANQTVLVLPTGPADETETCQLMFVQAINSAQSRLWIVSPYFVPDEPVMKAIKLAAFRGVDVRILIPGLADRKVVQLSGYAHVVDTDIDGVSFFSYDRGFLHQKVLLVDNDTTYIGSANLDNRSFRLNFELTVITRDRAFASEVEEMLVEDFSHSH
;
A
#
# COMPACT_ATOMS: atom_id res chain seq x y z
N MET A 1 4.42 -46.51 37.92
CA MET A 1 4.94 -46.09 36.61
C MET A 1 5.53 -47.29 35.92
N PRO A 2 5.31 -47.51 34.66
CA PRO A 2 5.93 -48.67 33.95
C PRO A 2 7.44 -48.47 33.88
N THR A 3 8.18 -49.55 34.05
CA THR A 3 9.66 -49.60 34.10
C THR A 3 10.34 -48.99 32.87
N TRP A 4 9.72 -49.01 31.69
CA TRP A 4 10.22 -48.36 30.47
C TRP A 4 10.26 -46.84 30.53
N MET A 5 9.40 -46.18 31.35
CA MET A 5 9.42 -44.73 31.53
C MET A 5 10.64 -44.29 32.39
N SER A 6 11.04 -45.08 33.38
CA SER A 6 12.25 -44.82 34.17
C SER A 6 13.53 -45.02 33.35
N ASP A 7 13.52 -46.00 32.45
CA ASP A 7 14.66 -46.29 31.56
C ASP A 7 14.85 -45.21 30.51
N ILE A 8 13.75 -44.62 29.96
CA ILE A 8 13.81 -43.50 29.03
C ILE A 8 14.27 -42.22 29.73
N SER A 9 13.79 -41.96 30.96
CA SER A 9 14.25 -40.78 31.73
C SER A 9 15.72 -40.88 32.11
N GLY A 10 16.21 -42.06 32.49
CA GLY A 10 17.63 -42.26 32.79
C GLY A 10 18.54 -42.17 31.56
N LEU A 11 18.08 -42.60 30.39
CA LEU A 11 18.77 -42.43 29.11
C LEU A 11 18.81 -40.96 28.67
N ILE A 12 17.73 -40.19 28.88
CA ILE A 12 17.67 -38.74 28.58
C ILE A 12 18.60 -37.97 29.50
N ASP A 13 18.62 -38.29 30.79
CA ASP A 13 19.49 -37.61 31.77
C ASP A 13 20.96 -37.91 31.57
N ALA A 14 21.33 -39.15 31.21
CA ALA A 14 22.71 -39.55 30.96
C ALA A 14 23.31 -38.94 29.66
N HIS A 15 22.49 -38.69 28.65
CA HIS A 15 22.92 -38.14 27.35
C HIS A 15 22.53 -36.66 27.16
N SER A 16 21.98 -36.02 28.19
CA SER A 16 21.53 -34.62 28.11
C SER A 16 22.65 -33.64 27.68
N PRO A 17 23.91 -33.73 28.16
CA PRO A 17 24.99 -32.83 27.72
C PRO A 17 25.31 -32.98 26.23
N ASP A 18 25.35 -34.21 25.72
CA ASP A 18 25.64 -34.50 24.31
C ASP A 18 24.51 -34.07 23.40
N LEU A 19 23.26 -34.24 23.82
CA LEU A 19 22.06 -33.74 23.11
C LEU A 19 22.02 -32.24 23.06
N TRP A 20 22.35 -31.53 24.14
CA TRP A 20 22.45 -30.08 24.17
C TRP A 20 23.56 -29.56 23.25
N PHE A 21 24.74 -30.17 23.32
CA PHE A 21 25.85 -29.83 22.43
C PHE A 21 25.50 -30.05 20.96
N LEU A 22 24.93 -31.19 20.61
CA LEU A 22 24.49 -31.47 19.23
C LEU A 22 23.43 -30.50 18.75
N SER A 23 22.46 -30.16 19.61
CA SER A 23 21.41 -29.16 19.30
C SER A 23 22.01 -27.77 19.06
N TYR A 24 22.99 -27.37 19.84
CA TYR A 24 23.70 -26.10 19.67
C TYR A 24 24.50 -26.10 18.35
N VAL A 25 25.24 -27.17 18.04
CA VAL A 25 25.98 -27.28 16.79
C VAL A 25 25.03 -27.25 15.58
N CYS A 26 23.89 -27.92 15.64
CA CYS A 26 22.88 -27.86 14.60
C CYS A 26 22.31 -26.41 14.42
N LEU A 27 22.11 -25.69 15.52
CA LEU A 27 21.65 -24.29 15.50
C LEU A 27 22.70 -23.37 14.86
N GLU A 28 23.99 -23.56 15.17
CA GLU A 28 25.09 -22.80 14.56
C GLU A 28 25.21 -23.06 13.05
N ILE A 29 25.13 -24.34 12.62
CA ILE A 29 25.13 -24.69 11.20
C ILE A 29 23.93 -24.03 10.49
N LEU A 30 22.75 -24.05 11.13
CA LEU A 30 21.56 -23.36 10.60
C LEU A 30 21.78 -21.86 10.52
N ALA A 31 22.36 -21.24 11.56
CA ALA A 31 22.65 -19.80 11.60
C ALA A 31 23.60 -19.40 10.45
N VAL A 32 24.68 -20.14 10.23
CA VAL A 32 25.63 -19.90 9.12
C VAL A 32 24.92 -20.04 7.76
N THR A 33 24.06 -21.05 7.61
CA THR A 33 23.26 -21.20 6.38
C THR A 33 22.34 -20.01 6.16
N LEU A 34 21.72 -19.49 7.23
CA LEU A 34 20.85 -18.32 7.17
C LEU A 34 21.64 -17.02 6.93
N VAL A 35 22.90 -16.94 7.34
CA VAL A 35 23.80 -15.83 6.96
C VAL A 35 23.99 -15.79 5.45
N ILE A 36 24.28 -16.93 4.82
CA ILE A 36 24.38 -17.03 3.36
C ILE A 36 23.06 -16.60 2.71
N ASP A 37 21.92 -17.08 3.20
CA ASP A 37 20.59 -16.68 2.74
C ASP A 37 20.37 -15.16 2.92
N ALA A 38 20.79 -14.59 4.04
CA ALA A 38 20.70 -13.15 4.32
C ALA A 38 21.54 -12.33 3.36
N VAL A 39 22.76 -12.69 3.06
CA VAL A 39 23.66 -12.01 2.12
C VAL A 39 23.12 -12.09 0.70
N MET A 40 22.68 -13.28 0.27
CA MET A 40 22.22 -13.50 -1.10
C MET A 40 20.86 -12.89 -1.42
N LYS A 41 20.00 -12.73 -0.40
CA LYS A 41 18.61 -12.26 -0.59
C LYS A 41 18.32 -10.88 -0.02
N SER A 42 19.30 -10.20 0.59
CA SER A 42 19.10 -8.85 1.13
C SER A 42 18.82 -7.83 0.04
N ARG A 43 17.78 -6.99 0.24
CA ARG A 43 17.53 -5.81 -0.60
C ARG A 43 18.48 -4.65 -0.28
N THR A 44 19.03 -4.60 0.92
CA THR A 44 19.96 -3.56 1.35
C THR A 44 21.22 -4.18 1.95
N SER A 45 22.38 -3.60 1.66
CA SER A 45 23.67 -4.02 2.24
C SER A 45 23.67 -3.94 3.76
N GLN A 46 23.08 -2.87 4.32
CA GLN A 46 22.95 -2.68 5.76
C GLN A 46 22.13 -3.79 6.42
N GLY A 47 21.01 -4.17 5.80
CA GLY A 47 20.18 -5.27 6.28
C GLY A 47 20.90 -6.63 6.19
N ALA A 48 21.72 -6.87 5.15
CA ALA A 48 22.54 -8.07 5.04
C ALA A 48 23.54 -8.17 6.18
N VAL A 49 24.28 -7.09 6.43
CA VAL A 49 25.27 -7.02 7.51
C VAL A 49 24.60 -7.18 8.87
N ALA A 50 23.50 -6.44 9.13
CA ALA A 50 22.80 -6.51 10.41
C ALA A 50 22.31 -7.92 10.74
N TRP A 51 21.66 -8.59 9.78
CA TRP A 51 21.21 -9.99 9.97
C TRP A 51 22.37 -10.96 10.12
N SER A 52 23.44 -10.81 9.35
CA SER A 52 24.61 -11.70 9.42
C SER A 52 25.28 -11.62 10.79
N VAL A 53 25.54 -10.40 11.28
CA VAL A 53 26.14 -10.19 12.62
C VAL A 53 25.22 -10.73 13.72
N ALA A 54 23.91 -10.43 13.65
CA ALA A 54 22.97 -10.87 14.67
C ALA A 54 22.80 -12.40 14.70
N LEU A 55 22.76 -13.08 13.54
CA LEU A 55 22.65 -14.53 13.42
C LEU A 55 23.87 -15.24 14.03
N ILE A 56 25.07 -14.70 13.85
CA ILE A 56 26.29 -15.25 14.41
C ILE A 56 26.36 -14.97 15.93
N ALA A 57 26.02 -13.75 16.36
CA ALA A 57 26.18 -13.35 17.75
C ALA A 57 25.15 -13.97 18.70
N MET A 58 23.90 -14.18 18.25
CA MET A 58 22.78 -14.62 19.09
C MET A 58 21.86 -15.62 18.35
N PRO A 59 22.35 -16.79 17.88
CA PRO A 59 21.60 -17.68 17.01
C PRO A 59 20.28 -18.16 17.63
N LEU A 60 20.24 -18.42 18.94
CA LEU A 60 19.05 -18.92 19.63
C LEU A 60 17.84 -17.97 19.50
N VAL A 61 18.07 -16.67 19.53
CA VAL A 61 17.03 -15.63 19.46
C VAL A 61 16.80 -15.19 18.00
N VAL A 62 17.92 -15.05 17.27
CA VAL A 62 17.89 -14.41 15.95
C VAL A 62 17.47 -15.38 14.85
N VAL A 63 17.75 -16.69 14.95
CA VAL A 63 17.26 -17.67 13.97
C VAL A 63 15.73 -17.68 13.89
N PRO A 64 14.96 -17.80 14.98
CA PRO A 64 13.50 -17.64 14.92
C PRO A 64 13.07 -16.29 14.37
N ALA A 65 13.70 -15.19 14.82
CA ALA A 65 13.39 -13.86 14.35
C ALA A 65 13.66 -13.70 12.84
N TYR A 66 14.77 -14.22 12.33
CA TYR A 66 15.08 -14.18 10.90
C TYR A 66 14.10 -15.01 10.07
N LEU A 67 13.68 -16.17 10.55
CA LEU A 67 12.68 -17.00 9.87
C LEU A 67 11.32 -16.30 9.78
N MET A 68 10.99 -15.45 10.78
CA MET A 68 9.72 -14.67 10.81
C MET A 68 9.81 -13.36 10.02
N PHE A 69 10.93 -12.63 10.11
CA PHE A 69 11.05 -11.26 9.63
C PHE A 69 12.09 -11.07 8.52
N GLY A 70 13.00 -12.01 8.33
CA GLY A 70 14.08 -11.93 7.34
C GLY A 70 13.64 -12.08 5.88
N GLN A 71 12.38 -12.47 5.62
CA GLN A 71 11.89 -12.65 4.26
C GLN A 71 11.58 -11.29 3.62
N ARG A 72 11.96 -11.14 2.35
CA ARG A 72 12.03 -9.85 1.64
C ARG A 72 11.23 -9.78 0.36
N ARG A 73 10.81 -10.93 -0.20
CA ARG A 73 9.92 -11.00 -1.34
C ARG A 73 8.71 -11.84 -0.97
N PHE A 74 7.55 -11.38 -1.34
CA PHE A 74 6.31 -12.12 -1.18
C PHE A 74 6.21 -13.22 -2.26
N GLN A 75 7.11 -14.21 -2.17
CA GLN A 75 7.32 -15.24 -3.20
C GLN A 75 6.05 -16.00 -3.57
N GLY A 76 5.15 -16.23 -2.62
CA GLY A 76 3.89 -16.93 -2.87
C GLY A 76 2.98 -16.16 -3.84
N TYR A 77 2.91 -14.84 -3.71
CA TYR A 77 2.13 -13.98 -4.60
C TYR A 77 2.76 -13.90 -6.00
N VAL A 78 4.09 -13.71 -6.08
CA VAL A 78 4.83 -13.74 -7.35
C VAL A 78 4.60 -15.04 -8.10
N ARG A 79 4.70 -16.17 -7.38
CA ARG A 79 4.46 -17.50 -7.97
C ARG A 79 3.02 -17.65 -8.44
N ALA A 80 2.05 -17.21 -7.65
CA ALA A 80 0.63 -17.25 -8.02
C ALA A 80 0.32 -16.39 -9.24
N LEU A 81 0.93 -15.20 -9.38
CA LEU A 81 0.79 -14.37 -10.57
C LEU A 81 1.49 -14.97 -11.79
N ARG A 82 2.69 -15.57 -11.61
CA ARG A 82 3.48 -16.15 -12.72
C ARG A 82 3.01 -17.55 -13.15
N GLU A 83 2.70 -18.41 -12.20
CA GLU A 83 2.26 -19.79 -12.41
C GLU A 83 0.74 -19.91 -12.33
N GLY A 84 0.07 -18.84 -11.90
CA GLY A 84 -1.35 -18.78 -11.60
C GLY A 84 -2.25 -18.78 -12.83
N ASN A 85 -3.52 -18.77 -12.55
CA ASN A 85 -4.63 -19.00 -13.46
C ASN A 85 -4.44 -18.29 -14.82
N ILE A 86 -4.29 -19.09 -15.88
CA ILE A 86 -4.18 -18.64 -17.28
C ILE A 86 -5.29 -17.64 -17.61
N LYS A 87 -6.49 -17.82 -17.07
CA LYS A 87 -7.64 -16.94 -17.28
C LYS A 87 -7.43 -15.53 -16.71
N LEU A 88 -6.84 -15.40 -15.50
CA LEU A 88 -6.54 -14.07 -14.94
C LEU A 88 -5.50 -13.35 -15.80
N ARG A 89 -4.45 -14.04 -16.22
CA ARG A 89 -3.43 -13.46 -17.09
C ARG A 89 -3.99 -13.03 -18.44
N GLN A 90 -4.80 -13.87 -19.07
CA GLN A 90 -5.47 -13.53 -20.32
C GLN A 90 -6.42 -12.33 -20.16
N LEU A 91 -7.17 -12.27 -19.06
CA LEU A 91 -8.05 -11.14 -18.75
C LEU A 91 -7.22 -9.85 -18.53
N ALA A 92 -6.16 -9.90 -17.74
CA ALA A 92 -5.28 -8.74 -17.52
C ALA A 92 -4.67 -8.24 -18.83
N GLN A 93 -4.13 -9.15 -19.67
CA GLN A 93 -3.61 -8.81 -20.98
C GLN A 93 -4.68 -8.19 -21.89
N PHE A 94 -5.88 -8.73 -21.89
CA PHE A 94 -7.00 -8.19 -22.66
C PHE A 94 -7.36 -6.79 -22.19
N VAL A 95 -7.54 -6.58 -20.88
CA VAL A 95 -7.90 -5.27 -20.31
C VAL A 95 -6.82 -4.22 -20.61
N ILE A 96 -5.56 -4.55 -20.41
CA ILE A 96 -4.42 -3.64 -20.67
C ILE A 96 -4.35 -3.31 -22.17
N ALA A 97 -4.52 -4.30 -23.06
CA ALA A 97 -4.52 -4.08 -24.51
C ALA A 97 -5.69 -3.17 -24.96
N GLU A 98 -6.89 -3.38 -24.40
CA GLU A 98 -8.05 -2.52 -24.64
C GLU A 98 -7.82 -1.08 -24.16
N MET A 99 -7.21 -0.91 -22.98
CA MET A 99 -6.86 0.41 -22.46
C MET A 99 -5.87 1.13 -23.38
N HIS A 100 -4.83 0.43 -23.85
CA HIS A 100 -3.88 0.97 -24.81
C HIS A 100 -4.55 1.34 -26.14
N ALA A 101 -5.35 0.43 -26.69
CA ALA A 101 -5.94 0.63 -28.02
C ALA A 101 -6.97 1.76 -28.08
N LYS A 102 -7.75 1.96 -27.00
CA LYS A 102 -8.92 2.86 -27.05
C LYS A 102 -8.71 4.19 -26.31
N TYR A 103 -7.87 4.19 -25.27
CA TYR A 103 -7.80 5.31 -24.32
C TYR A 103 -6.42 5.92 -24.16
N GLN A 104 -5.48 5.60 -25.06
CA GLN A 104 -4.15 6.19 -25.02
C GLN A 104 -4.23 7.72 -25.17
N PRO A 105 -3.45 8.50 -24.38
CA PRO A 105 -3.35 9.93 -24.54
C PRO A 105 -2.92 10.35 -25.94
N GLN A 106 -3.35 11.55 -26.37
CA GLN A 106 -2.90 12.11 -27.63
C GLN A 106 -1.44 12.61 -27.47
N GLY A 107 -0.60 12.33 -28.45
CA GLY A 107 0.85 12.56 -28.40
C GLY A 107 1.63 11.34 -27.94
N ASP A 108 2.92 11.33 -28.20
CA ASP A 108 3.80 10.24 -27.75
C ASP A 108 4.22 10.51 -26.30
N ILE A 109 3.66 9.74 -25.36
CA ILE A 109 4.09 9.80 -23.95
C ILE A 109 5.61 9.61 -23.84
N GLY A 110 6.24 8.90 -24.78
CA GLY A 110 7.67 8.64 -24.78
C GLY A 110 8.52 9.85 -25.17
N SER A 111 8.12 10.63 -26.19
CA SER A 111 8.88 11.80 -26.67
C SER A 111 8.51 13.08 -25.92
N ASP A 112 7.20 13.29 -25.71
CA ASP A 112 6.68 14.53 -25.15
C ASP A 112 6.70 14.52 -23.60
N TRP A 113 6.73 13.33 -23.01
CA TRP A 113 6.79 13.13 -21.57
C TRP A 113 7.55 11.85 -21.19
N PRO A 114 8.90 11.86 -21.21
CA PRO A 114 9.72 10.67 -20.92
C PRO A 114 9.41 10.05 -19.55
N SER A 115 9.06 10.89 -18.55
CA SER A 115 8.64 10.43 -17.22
C SER A 115 7.40 9.57 -17.26
N GLY A 116 6.44 9.86 -18.13
CA GLY A 116 5.23 9.07 -18.31
C GLY A 116 5.51 7.64 -18.77
N LYS A 117 6.45 7.47 -19.72
CA LYS A 117 6.85 6.13 -20.17
C LYS A 117 7.47 5.28 -19.07
N VAL A 118 8.31 5.88 -18.22
CA VAL A 118 8.87 5.17 -17.05
C VAL A 118 7.77 4.73 -16.09
N LEU A 119 6.79 5.62 -15.82
CA LEU A 119 5.68 5.32 -14.93
C LEU A 119 4.78 4.20 -15.48
N GLU A 120 4.50 4.16 -16.78
CA GLU A 120 3.78 3.04 -17.42
C GLU A 120 4.52 1.71 -17.28
N GLN A 121 5.85 1.71 -17.46
CA GLN A 121 6.65 0.50 -17.26
C GLN A 121 6.65 0.03 -15.81
N LEU A 122 6.71 0.96 -14.85
CA LEU A 122 6.61 0.64 -13.44
C LEU A 122 5.22 0.11 -13.05
N ALA A 123 4.16 0.72 -13.59
CA ALA A 123 2.78 0.31 -13.35
C ALA A 123 2.42 -1.00 -14.05
N THR A 124 3.12 -1.36 -15.14
CA THR A 124 2.69 -2.39 -16.10
C THR A 124 1.29 -2.13 -16.68
N MET A 125 0.88 -0.88 -16.66
CA MET A 125 -0.43 -0.37 -17.12
C MET A 125 -0.24 0.94 -17.87
N PRO A 126 -1.09 1.27 -18.85
CA PRO A 126 -0.99 2.52 -19.60
C PRO A 126 -1.61 3.69 -18.85
N PHE A 127 -1.13 4.91 -19.15
CA PHE A 127 -1.94 6.09 -18.97
C PHE A 127 -3.18 6.03 -19.88
N THR A 128 -4.31 6.46 -19.33
CA THR A 128 -5.55 6.55 -20.09
C THR A 128 -6.08 7.97 -20.06
N ARG A 129 -6.63 8.44 -21.19
CA ARG A 129 -7.42 9.68 -21.29
C ARG A 129 -8.92 9.38 -21.15
N GLY A 130 -9.71 10.42 -21.06
CA GLY A 130 -11.16 10.29 -20.91
C GLY A 130 -11.57 10.03 -19.47
N ASN A 131 -10.72 10.36 -18.52
CA ASN A 131 -11.06 10.26 -17.11
C ASN A 131 -11.57 11.58 -16.54
N GLU A 132 -12.21 11.48 -15.39
CA GLU A 132 -12.60 12.58 -14.51
C GLU A 132 -12.25 12.18 -13.09
N THR A 133 -11.41 13.00 -12.45
CA THR A 133 -10.98 12.81 -11.07
C THR A 133 -11.48 13.99 -10.23
N HIS A 134 -12.02 13.69 -9.05
CA HIS A 134 -12.37 14.71 -8.06
C HIS A 134 -11.63 14.47 -6.77
N LEU A 135 -11.13 15.54 -6.20
CA LEU A 135 -10.47 15.53 -4.91
C LEU A 135 -11.52 15.39 -3.80
N LEU A 136 -11.25 14.50 -2.85
CA LEU A 136 -12.06 14.34 -1.65
C LEU A 136 -11.18 14.61 -0.44
N VAL A 137 -11.50 15.70 0.22
CA VAL A 137 -10.77 16.21 1.37
C VAL A 137 -11.39 15.67 2.64
N ASP A 138 -10.58 14.99 3.45
CA ASP A 138 -10.95 14.43 4.74
C ASP A 138 -12.05 13.34 4.71
N GLY A 139 -12.35 12.79 5.87
CA GLY A 139 -13.24 11.64 5.97
C GLY A 139 -14.70 11.95 5.64
N GLU A 140 -15.20 13.14 5.97
CA GLU A 140 -16.61 13.48 5.77
C GLU A 140 -16.97 13.51 4.28
N GLN A 141 -16.22 14.25 3.47
CA GLN A 141 -16.45 14.28 2.03
C GLN A 141 -16.28 12.88 1.41
N THR A 142 -15.23 12.17 1.82
CA THR A 142 -14.93 10.85 1.28
C THR A 142 -16.02 9.83 1.57
N PHE A 143 -16.48 9.72 2.82
CA PHE A 143 -17.48 8.71 3.16
C PHE A 143 -18.87 9.08 2.68
N ASN A 144 -19.23 10.36 2.59
CA ASN A 144 -20.47 10.78 1.94
C ASN A 144 -20.48 10.35 0.47
N ALA A 145 -19.41 10.65 -0.28
CA ALA A 145 -19.30 10.24 -1.69
C ALA A 145 -19.29 8.71 -1.89
N ILE A 146 -18.61 7.96 -1.01
CA ILE A 146 -18.62 6.49 -1.03
C ILE A 146 -20.03 5.95 -0.75
N PHE A 147 -20.73 6.47 0.25
CA PHE A 147 -22.08 6.02 0.59
C PHE A 147 -23.09 6.31 -0.52
N ASP A 148 -23.02 7.51 -1.13
CA ASP A 148 -23.85 7.86 -2.28
C ASP A 148 -23.62 6.90 -3.45
N ALA A 149 -22.36 6.55 -3.72
CA ALA A 149 -22.04 5.58 -4.77
C ALA A 149 -22.51 4.16 -4.43
N ILE A 150 -22.35 3.72 -3.19
CA ILE A 150 -22.85 2.43 -2.71
C ILE A 150 -24.37 2.37 -2.87
N GLU A 151 -25.10 3.41 -2.48
CA GLU A 151 -26.57 3.46 -2.60
C GLU A 151 -27.05 3.37 -4.06
N GLN A 152 -26.27 3.88 -5.00
CA GLN A 152 -26.57 3.86 -6.44
C GLN A 152 -26.14 2.58 -7.15
N ALA A 153 -25.38 1.70 -6.49
CA ALA A 153 -24.83 0.47 -7.08
C ALA A 153 -25.94 -0.44 -7.62
N LYS A 154 -25.73 -1.00 -8.81
CA LYS A 154 -26.73 -1.83 -9.53
C LYS A 154 -26.29 -3.27 -9.72
N ASP A 155 -24.99 -3.52 -9.91
CA ASP A 155 -24.46 -4.85 -10.25
C ASP A 155 -23.50 -5.35 -9.15
N TYR A 156 -22.41 -4.63 -8.88
CA TYR A 156 -21.43 -5.08 -7.88
C TYR A 156 -20.68 -3.95 -7.20
N ILE A 157 -20.16 -4.28 -6.01
CA ILE A 157 -19.27 -3.42 -5.24
C ILE A 157 -18.02 -4.22 -4.85
N LEU A 158 -16.84 -3.67 -5.17
CA LEU A 158 -15.54 -4.18 -4.73
C LEU A 158 -15.02 -3.27 -3.61
N VAL A 159 -14.63 -3.86 -2.50
CA VAL A 159 -14.16 -3.12 -1.30
C VAL A 159 -12.86 -3.71 -0.82
N GLN A 160 -11.86 -2.87 -0.62
CA GLN A 160 -10.58 -3.25 -0.04
C GLN A 160 -10.08 -2.17 0.90
N PHE A 161 -9.79 -2.53 2.16
CA PHE A 161 -9.22 -1.62 3.15
C PHE A 161 -8.15 -2.30 3.99
N TYR A 162 -7.13 -1.54 4.36
CA TYR A 162 -6.16 -1.98 5.35
C TYR A 162 -6.77 -2.08 6.75
N ILE A 163 -7.49 -1.03 7.18
CA ILE A 163 -8.22 -0.99 8.46
C ILE A 163 -9.73 -0.94 8.20
N LEU A 164 -10.42 -1.88 8.79
CA LEU A 164 -11.87 -1.89 8.92
C LEU A 164 -12.21 -2.07 10.41
N ARG A 165 -12.85 -1.06 11.01
CA ARG A 165 -13.23 -1.05 12.41
C ARG A 165 -14.66 -1.53 12.63
N ASP A 166 -14.93 -2.01 13.84
CA ASP A 166 -16.29 -2.30 14.35
C ASP A 166 -16.70 -1.16 15.30
N ASP A 167 -16.77 0.06 14.74
CA ASP A 167 -17.16 1.30 15.39
C ASP A 167 -18.36 1.92 14.66
N ARG A 168 -18.72 3.19 14.95
CA ARG A 168 -19.90 3.82 14.36
C ARG A 168 -19.83 3.90 12.85
N LEU A 169 -18.69 4.36 12.29
CA LEU A 169 -18.50 4.45 10.85
C LEU A 169 -18.50 3.05 10.22
N GLY A 170 -17.77 2.11 10.81
CA GLY A 170 -17.70 0.74 10.32
C GLY A 170 -19.04 0.02 10.32
N VAL A 171 -19.86 0.24 11.36
CA VAL A 171 -21.23 -0.31 11.43
C VAL A 171 -22.11 0.32 10.35
N LEU A 172 -22.05 1.64 10.16
CA LEU A 172 -22.81 2.32 9.09
C LEU A 172 -22.38 1.80 7.70
N PHE A 173 -21.07 1.68 7.47
CA PHE A 173 -20.53 1.12 6.22
C PHE A 173 -21.05 -0.31 5.98
N GLN A 174 -21.04 -1.16 7.02
CA GLN A 174 -21.60 -2.50 6.97
C GLN A 174 -23.09 -2.51 6.61
N GLN A 175 -23.88 -1.64 7.23
CA GLN A 175 -25.33 -1.53 6.98
C GLN A 175 -25.61 -1.19 5.52
N LYS A 176 -24.92 -0.18 4.95
CA LYS A 176 -25.05 0.19 3.54
C LYS A 176 -24.74 -0.98 2.60
N LEU A 177 -23.67 -1.73 2.88
CA LEU A 177 -23.35 -2.92 2.08
C LEU A 177 -24.43 -4.00 2.21
N ILE A 178 -24.96 -4.26 3.41
CA ILE A 178 -26.01 -5.26 3.63
C ILE A 178 -27.31 -4.87 2.91
N GLU A 179 -27.70 -3.58 2.94
CA GLU A 179 -28.85 -3.05 2.19
C GLU A 179 -28.72 -3.30 0.69
N ARG A 180 -27.52 -3.05 0.13
CA ARG A 180 -27.28 -3.30 -1.31
C ARG A 180 -27.22 -4.79 -1.65
N ALA A 181 -26.65 -5.62 -0.78
CA ALA A 181 -26.67 -7.06 -0.95
C ALA A 181 -28.11 -7.61 -0.95
N ALA A 182 -28.99 -7.10 -0.07
CA ALA A 182 -30.41 -7.44 -0.04
C ALA A 182 -31.15 -7.00 -1.31
N ALA A 183 -30.70 -5.96 -1.99
CA ALA A 183 -31.19 -5.51 -3.30
C ALA A 183 -30.60 -6.30 -4.49
N GLY A 184 -29.80 -7.35 -4.24
CA GLY A 184 -29.22 -8.21 -5.27
C GLY A 184 -27.86 -7.81 -5.79
N VAL A 185 -27.24 -6.74 -5.26
CA VAL A 185 -25.89 -6.30 -5.64
C VAL A 185 -24.84 -7.27 -5.09
N ARG A 186 -23.94 -7.71 -5.95
CA ARG A 186 -22.83 -8.62 -5.58
C ARG A 186 -21.72 -7.86 -4.87
N ILE A 187 -21.35 -8.26 -3.67
CA ILE A 187 -20.36 -7.54 -2.88
C ILE A 187 -19.16 -8.43 -2.55
N TYR A 188 -17.96 -7.91 -2.86
CA TYR A 188 -16.68 -8.54 -2.62
C TYR A 188 -15.85 -7.63 -1.73
N LEU A 189 -15.56 -8.06 -0.51
CA LEU A 189 -14.89 -7.27 0.52
C LEU A 189 -13.59 -7.94 0.96
N MET A 190 -12.47 -7.22 0.87
CA MET A 190 -11.17 -7.61 1.43
C MET A 190 -10.76 -6.64 2.53
N TYR A 191 -10.13 -7.17 3.58
CA TYR A 191 -9.51 -6.36 4.62
C TYR A 191 -8.23 -7.02 5.12
N ASP A 192 -7.22 -6.23 5.50
CA ASP A 192 -5.99 -6.79 6.07
C ASP A 192 -6.25 -7.36 7.47
N SER A 193 -5.80 -8.58 7.73
CA SER A 193 -6.08 -9.30 8.97
C SER A 193 -5.44 -8.68 10.21
N ILE A 194 -4.31 -7.97 10.04
CA ILE A 194 -3.62 -7.30 11.15
C ILE A 194 -4.09 -5.85 11.28
N GLY A 195 -4.24 -5.12 10.17
CA GLY A 195 -4.84 -3.78 10.21
C GLY A 195 -6.24 -3.79 10.83
N SER A 196 -7.02 -4.84 10.56
CA SER A 196 -8.40 -5.01 11.04
C SER A 196 -8.52 -6.03 12.19
N TYR A 197 -7.49 -6.21 13.04
CA TYR A 197 -7.49 -7.22 14.11
C TYR A 197 -8.65 -7.06 15.10
N GLY A 198 -9.15 -5.83 15.28
CA GLY A 198 -10.29 -5.52 16.16
C GLY A 198 -11.66 -5.82 15.57
N LEU A 199 -11.76 -6.29 14.32
CA LEU A 199 -13.01 -6.57 13.66
C LEU A 199 -13.73 -7.77 14.31
N SER A 200 -14.90 -7.57 14.93
CA SER A 200 -15.58 -8.57 15.72
C SER A 200 -16.06 -9.78 14.91
N ARG A 201 -16.21 -10.92 15.58
CA ARG A 201 -16.83 -12.11 14.97
C ARG A 201 -18.30 -11.86 14.58
N ARG A 202 -18.99 -10.95 15.30
CA ARG A 202 -20.37 -10.56 15.01
C ARG A 202 -20.43 -9.82 13.68
N TYR A 203 -19.61 -8.81 13.47
CA TYR A 203 -19.51 -8.04 12.24
C TYR A 203 -19.30 -8.95 11.03
N ARG A 204 -18.31 -9.83 11.08
CA ARG A 204 -18.01 -10.78 10.01
C ARG A 204 -19.16 -11.75 9.72
N ARG A 205 -19.85 -12.24 10.75
CA ARG A 205 -21.01 -13.11 10.58
C ARG A 205 -22.20 -12.41 9.93
N GLN A 206 -22.42 -11.13 10.24
CA GLN A 206 -23.49 -10.34 9.63
C GLN A 206 -23.25 -10.15 8.13
N LEU A 207 -22.03 -9.79 7.71
CA LEU A 207 -21.66 -9.72 6.29
C LEU A 207 -21.93 -11.06 5.57
N HIS A 208 -21.46 -12.15 6.15
CA HIS A 208 -21.63 -13.47 5.56
C HIS A 208 -23.09 -13.89 5.44
N ARG A 209 -23.91 -13.61 6.47
CA ARG A 209 -25.37 -13.89 6.44
C ARG A 209 -26.10 -13.10 5.38
N ALA A 210 -25.63 -11.91 5.05
CA ALA A 210 -26.15 -11.08 3.96
C ALA A 210 -25.66 -11.52 2.55
N GLY A 211 -24.90 -12.61 2.45
CA GLY A 211 -24.37 -13.10 1.19
C GLY A 211 -23.13 -12.35 0.69
N ILE A 212 -22.58 -11.42 1.48
CA ILE A 212 -21.38 -10.67 1.14
C ILE A 212 -20.15 -11.59 1.23
N LYS A 213 -19.37 -11.64 0.17
CA LYS A 213 -18.12 -12.39 0.12
C LYS A 213 -17.01 -11.57 0.79
N ALA A 214 -16.81 -11.77 2.09
CA ALA A 214 -15.81 -11.05 2.88
C ALA A 214 -14.62 -11.96 3.23
N VAL A 215 -13.39 -11.54 2.86
CA VAL A 215 -12.16 -12.29 3.08
C VAL A 215 -11.10 -11.43 3.76
N ALA A 216 -10.32 -12.06 4.65
CA ALA A 216 -9.18 -11.40 5.28
C ALA A 216 -7.93 -11.63 4.44
N PHE A 217 -7.21 -10.55 4.08
CA PHE A 217 -5.90 -10.68 3.49
C PHE A 217 -4.93 -11.25 4.52
N ARG A 218 -4.47 -12.45 4.26
CA ARG A 218 -3.53 -13.21 5.10
C ARG A 218 -2.41 -13.74 4.23
N THR A 219 -1.22 -13.73 4.76
CA THR A 219 -0.10 -14.44 4.15
C THR A 219 -0.28 -15.94 4.36
N LYS A 220 -0.34 -16.70 3.27
CA LYS A 220 -0.40 -18.16 3.35
C LYS A 220 0.99 -18.69 3.77
N PRO A 221 1.12 -19.66 4.69
CA PRO A 221 2.42 -20.29 4.99
C PRO A 221 2.94 -20.99 3.73
N ILE A 222 4.20 -20.71 3.35
CA ILE A 222 4.78 -21.20 2.09
C ILE A 222 5.29 -22.64 2.18
N ASN A 223 5.68 -23.11 3.38
CA ASN A 223 6.25 -24.45 3.58
C ASN A 223 5.89 -25.05 4.95
N PHE A 224 6.13 -26.35 5.12
CA PHE A 224 5.99 -27.09 6.37
C PHE A 224 6.73 -26.47 7.58
N LEU A 225 7.80 -25.71 7.34
CA LEU A 225 8.53 -24.92 8.37
C LEU A 225 7.87 -23.57 8.70
N GLY A 226 6.63 -23.31 8.22
CA GLY A 226 5.81 -22.20 8.70
C GLY A 226 6.45 -20.80 8.57
N ARG A 227 7.19 -20.52 7.49
CA ARG A 227 7.73 -19.19 7.26
C ARG A 227 6.59 -18.19 7.20
N LEU A 228 6.33 -17.55 8.34
CA LEU A 228 5.23 -16.59 8.52
C LEU A 228 5.64 -15.26 7.89
N GLN A 229 5.11 -14.97 6.72
CA GLN A 229 5.32 -13.66 6.04
C GLN A 229 4.48 -12.54 6.70
N ILE A 230 4.59 -12.41 8.03
CA ILE A 230 3.79 -11.49 8.84
C ILE A 230 4.06 -10.01 8.49
N ASN A 231 5.21 -9.70 7.89
CA ASN A 231 5.61 -8.33 7.57
C ASN A 231 4.87 -7.70 6.40
N PHE A 232 4.39 -8.51 5.47
CA PHE A 232 3.72 -8.00 4.26
C PHE A 232 2.28 -7.64 4.57
N ARG A 233 1.85 -6.43 4.16
CA ARG A 233 0.52 -5.90 4.41
C ARG A 233 -0.14 -5.41 3.14
N ASN A 234 -1.43 -5.60 3.06
CA ASN A 234 -2.20 -4.95 2.02
C ASN A 234 -2.69 -3.59 2.53
N HIS A 235 -1.99 -2.54 2.09
CA HIS A 235 -2.26 -1.17 2.54
C HIS A 235 -3.11 -0.38 1.53
N ARG A 236 -3.57 -1.01 0.45
CA ARG A 236 -4.47 -0.43 -0.55
C ARG A 236 -5.83 -0.10 0.05
N LYS A 237 -6.44 0.99 -0.40
CA LYS A 237 -7.80 1.38 -0.09
C LYS A 237 -8.52 1.59 -1.40
N ILE A 238 -9.46 0.70 -1.71
CA ILE A 238 -10.16 0.66 -3.00
C ILE A 238 -11.64 0.42 -2.74
N VAL A 239 -12.49 1.27 -3.30
CA VAL A 239 -13.91 0.97 -3.48
C VAL A 239 -14.22 1.15 -4.96
N VAL A 240 -14.71 0.10 -5.63
CA VAL A 240 -15.19 0.19 -7.02
C VAL A 240 -16.66 -0.15 -7.06
N VAL A 241 -17.45 0.70 -7.70
CA VAL A 241 -18.88 0.50 -7.89
C VAL A 241 -19.16 0.31 -9.37
N ASP A 242 -19.74 -0.83 -9.74
CA ASP A 242 -20.20 -1.23 -11.07
C ASP A 242 -19.13 -1.15 -12.19
N GLY A 243 -17.85 -0.94 -11.83
CA GLY A 243 -16.75 -0.66 -12.77
C GLY A 243 -16.81 0.74 -13.38
N GLU A 244 -17.64 1.63 -12.85
CA GLU A 244 -17.86 3.00 -13.32
C GLU A 244 -17.20 4.06 -12.44
N LYS A 245 -17.16 3.83 -11.14
CA LYS A 245 -16.54 4.73 -10.14
C LYS A 245 -15.53 3.98 -9.30
N ALA A 246 -14.35 4.57 -9.08
CA ALA A 246 -13.34 4.05 -8.15
C ALA A 246 -12.97 5.12 -7.12
N PHE A 247 -12.95 4.76 -5.85
CA PHE A 247 -12.48 5.58 -4.73
C PHE A 247 -11.13 5.03 -4.26
N LEU A 248 -10.11 5.89 -4.20
CA LEU A 248 -8.72 5.53 -3.92
C LEU A 248 -8.06 6.63 -3.10
N GLY A 249 -7.22 6.27 -2.11
CA GLY A 249 -6.52 7.29 -1.33
C GLY A 249 -5.99 6.82 0.02
N GLY A 250 -5.91 7.76 0.99
CA GLY A 250 -5.28 7.51 2.29
C GLY A 250 -6.20 6.97 3.38
N LEU A 251 -7.51 7.22 3.30
CA LEU A 251 -8.49 6.94 4.36
C LEU A 251 -8.84 5.45 4.49
N ASN A 252 -8.95 4.97 5.72
CA ASN A 252 -9.53 3.66 6.05
C ASN A 252 -10.92 3.84 6.66
N VAL A 253 -11.58 2.73 7.06
CA VAL A 253 -12.90 2.75 7.67
C VAL A 253 -12.79 2.67 9.19
N GLY A 254 -13.08 3.77 9.87
CA GLY A 254 -13.06 3.91 11.33
C GLY A 254 -13.38 5.33 11.79
N ASP A 255 -13.89 5.47 13.01
CA ASP A 255 -14.30 6.77 13.58
C ASP A 255 -13.15 7.77 13.67
N GLU A 256 -11.89 7.30 13.77
CA GLU A 256 -10.70 8.16 13.74
C GLU A 256 -10.59 8.99 12.45
N TYR A 257 -10.98 8.42 11.31
CA TYR A 257 -10.92 9.09 9.99
C TYR A 257 -12.00 10.15 9.79
N LEU A 258 -13.00 10.18 10.66
CA LEU A 258 -13.99 11.27 10.76
C LEU A 258 -13.64 12.30 11.86
N GLY A 259 -12.38 12.30 12.32
CA GLY A 259 -11.97 13.20 13.39
C GLY A 259 -12.59 12.88 14.76
N ARG A 260 -13.02 11.65 15.02
CA ARG A 260 -13.64 11.24 16.29
C ARG A 260 -12.65 10.56 17.26
N HIS A 261 -11.36 10.79 17.06
CA HIS A 261 -10.32 10.26 17.96
C HIS A 261 -9.92 11.27 19.01
N ARG A 262 -9.75 10.85 20.28
CA ARG A 262 -9.49 11.76 21.42
C ARG A 262 -8.25 12.63 21.28
N ARG A 263 -7.20 12.17 20.58
CA ARG A 263 -5.91 12.85 20.47
C ARG A 263 -5.54 13.23 19.03
N LEU A 264 -5.97 12.44 18.04
CA LEU A 264 -5.60 12.60 16.63
C LEU A 264 -6.74 13.31 15.86
N THR A 265 -7.20 14.45 16.36
CA THR A 265 -8.35 15.21 15.83
C THR A 265 -7.95 16.67 15.64
N PRO A 266 -8.35 17.29 14.50
CA PRO A 266 -8.93 16.69 13.31
C PRO A 266 -7.98 15.73 12.57
N TRP A 267 -8.53 14.80 11.79
CA TRP A 267 -7.79 13.90 10.94
C TRP A 267 -7.76 14.46 9.51
N ARG A 268 -6.57 14.86 9.06
CA ARG A 268 -6.36 15.45 7.73
C ARG A 268 -5.84 14.40 6.76
N ASP A 269 -6.62 14.01 5.76
CA ASP A 269 -6.24 13.02 4.75
C ASP A 269 -6.86 13.35 3.38
N THR A 270 -6.44 12.66 2.34
CA THR A 270 -6.86 12.90 0.97
C THR A 270 -7.29 11.61 0.29
N HIS A 271 -8.39 11.67 -0.44
CA HIS A 271 -8.94 10.58 -1.23
C HIS A 271 -9.34 11.12 -2.62
N LEU A 272 -9.55 10.23 -3.56
CA LEU A 272 -10.02 10.55 -4.91
C LEU A 272 -11.25 9.73 -5.23
N VAL A 273 -12.14 10.29 -6.04
CA VAL A 273 -13.05 9.52 -6.87
C VAL A 273 -12.63 9.67 -8.32
N ILE A 274 -12.57 8.56 -9.03
CA ILE A 274 -12.22 8.48 -10.45
C ILE A 274 -13.40 7.89 -11.21
N GLN A 275 -13.71 8.45 -12.35
CA GLN A 275 -14.60 7.92 -13.34
C GLN A 275 -13.88 7.85 -14.70
N GLY A 276 -14.22 6.89 -15.53
CA GLY A 276 -13.57 6.71 -16.82
C GLY A 276 -12.68 5.48 -16.92
N PRO A 277 -11.84 5.39 -17.96
CA PRO A 277 -11.04 4.20 -18.25
C PRO A 277 -10.09 3.75 -17.14
N ALA A 278 -9.54 4.67 -16.35
CA ALA A 278 -8.63 4.34 -15.24
C ALA A 278 -9.28 3.49 -14.13
N VAL A 279 -10.62 3.48 -14.03
CA VAL A 279 -11.36 2.59 -13.11
C VAL A 279 -11.05 1.12 -13.39
N GLN A 280 -10.81 0.76 -14.65
CA GLN A 280 -10.51 -0.63 -15.03
C GLN A 280 -9.16 -1.10 -14.46
N ALA A 281 -8.18 -0.20 -14.34
CA ALA A 281 -6.90 -0.51 -13.70
C ALA A 281 -7.06 -0.72 -12.19
N ALA A 282 -7.85 0.12 -11.50
CA ALA A 282 -8.17 -0.05 -10.08
C ALA A 282 -8.90 -1.38 -9.82
N GLN A 283 -9.84 -1.73 -10.71
CA GLN A 283 -10.58 -2.98 -10.65
C GLN A 283 -9.69 -4.20 -10.89
N LEU A 284 -8.76 -4.11 -11.84
CA LEU A 284 -7.80 -5.19 -12.10
C LEU A 284 -6.89 -5.41 -10.89
N CYS A 285 -6.40 -4.34 -10.28
CA CYS A 285 -5.60 -4.40 -9.06
C CYS A 285 -6.35 -5.10 -7.90
N PHE A 286 -7.63 -4.78 -7.70
CA PHE A 286 -8.47 -5.50 -6.73
C PHE A 286 -8.61 -6.98 -7.10
N LEU A 287 -8.84 -7.29 -8.36
CA LEU A 287 -9.08 -8.66 -8.84
C LEU A 287 -7.86 -9.57 -8.66
N GLU A 288 -6.66 -9.04 -8.85
CA GLU A 288 -5.41 -9.77 -8.62
C GLU A 288 -5.25 -10.17 -7.15
N ASP A 289 -5.48 -9.21 -6.23
CA ASP A 289 -5.45 -9.47 -4.79
C ASP A 289 -6.57 -10.44 -4.35
N TRP A 290 -7.77 -10.29 -4.94
CA TRP A 290 -8.90 -11.17 -4.69
C TRP A 290 -8.62 -12.61 -5.13
N HIS A 291 -8.11 -12.77 -6.36
CA HIS A 291 -7.75 -14.07 -6.90
C HIS A 291 -6.67 -14.77 -6.05
N TRP A 292 -5.65 -14.03 -5.64
CA TRP A 292 -4.63 -14.56 -4.73
C TRP A 292 -5.21 -15.18 -3.47
N LEU A 293 -6.26 -14.57 -2.91
CA LEU A 293 -6.88 -15.04 -1.65
C LEU A 293 -7.85 -16.20 -1.84
N THR A 294 -8.61 -16.20 -2.94
CA THR A 294 -9.81 -17.02 -3.08
C THR A 294 -9.76 -18.02 -4.23
N ASP A 295 -8.77 -17.91 -5.13
CA ASP A 295 -8.67 -18.64 -6.39
C ASP A 295 -9.93 -18.50 -7.28
N THR A 296 -10.71 -17.42 -7.09
CA THR A 296 -11.93 -17.14 -7.86
C THR A 296 -11.81 -15.84 -8.65
N LEU A 297 -12.54 -15.78 -9.77
CA LEU A 297 -12.64 -14.59 -10.61
C LEU A 297 -14.11 -14.15 -10.67
N PRO A 298 -14.50 -13.06 -9.99
CA PRO A 298 -15.81 -12.45 -10.15
C PRO A 298 -16.08 -12.03 -11.59
N ALA A 299 -17.31 -12.16 -12.05
CA ALA A 299 -17.73 -11.56 -13.32
C ALA A 299 -17.89 -10.06 -13.11
N LEU A 300 -17.06 -9.26 -13.79
CA LEU A 300 -17.00 -7.81 -13.66
C LEU A 300 -17.24 -7.14 -15.02
N ASN A 301 -17.65 -5.87 -14.97
CA ASN A 301 -17.79 -5.05 -16.18
C ASN A 301 -16.40 -4.46 -16.55
N TRP A 302 -15.94 -4.74 -17.76
CA TRP A 302 -14.68 -4.25 -18.32
C TRP A 302 -14.87 -3.19 -19.42
N ARG A 303 -16.05 -2.57 -19.44
CA ARG A 303 -16.35 -1.47 -20.37
C ARG A 303 -16.16 -0.15 -19.61
N ALA A 304 -15.37 0.72 -20.19
CA ALA A 304 -15.19 2.06 -19.67
C ALA A 304 -15.88 3.08 -20.56
N GLU A 305 -16.52 4.06 -19.94
CA GLU A 305 -17.07 5.23 -20.62
C GLU A 305 -16.12 6.41 -20.39
N THR A 306 -15.81 7.15 -21.46
CA THR A 306 -15.00 8.37 -21.33
C THR A 306 -15.82 9.51 -20.73
N ARG A 307 -15.13 10.38 -20.01
CA ARG A 307 -15.70 11.58 -19.36
C ARG A 307 -15.25 12.84 -20.10
N PRO A 308 -16.10 13.91 -20.11
CA PRO A 308 -15.78 15.16 -20.81
C PRO A 308 -14.52 15.87 -20.31
N ALA A 309 -14.17 15.75 -19.03
CA ALA A 309 -12.95 16.33 -18.45
C ALA A 309 -11.67 15.83 -19.14
N ASN A 310 -11.73 14.62 -19.72
CA ASN A 310 -10.66 14.03 -20.54
C ASN A 310 -9.27 14.01 -19.90
N GLN A 311 -9.21 13.90 -18.58
CA GLN A 311 -7.96 13.89 -17.81
C GLN A 311 -7.13 12.64 -18.12
N THR A 312 -5.80 12.81 -18.08
CA THR A 312 -4.83 11.71 -18.26
C THR A 312 -4.47 11.12 -16.90
N VAL A 313 -4.79 9.84 -16.70
CA VAL A 313 -4.68 9.16 -15.40
C VAL A 313 -3.99 7.80 -15.56
N LEU A 314 -3.08 7.50 -14.62
CA LEU A 314 -2.48 6.19 -14.41
C LEU A 314 -2.78 5.71 -12.99
N VAL A 315 -3.19 4.47 -12.86
CA VAL A 315 -3.26 3.77 -11.57
C VAL A 315 -2.04 2.87 -11.47
N LEU A 316 -1.17 3.15 -10.49
CA LEU A 316 0.09 2.46 -10.29
C LEU A 316 0.05 1.60 -9.02
N PRO A 317 -0.20 0.29 -9.15
CA PRO A 317 -0.09 -0.64 -8.05
C PRO A 317 1.39 -0.95 -7.77
N THR A 318 1.75 -1.04 -6.49
CA THR A 318 3.08 -1.48 -6.06
C THR A 318 2.97 -2.54 -4.97
N GLY A 319 4.03 -3.33 -4.80
CA GLY A 319 4.00 -4.34 -3.76
C GLY A 319 5.33 -5.08 -3.53
N PRO A 320 5.40 -5.86 -2.46
CA PRO A 320 6.59 -6.64 -2.11
C PRO A 320 6.87 -7.80 -3.09
N ALA A 321 5.93 -8.03 -4.00
CA ALA A 321 6.02 -9.03 -5.06
C ALA A 321 6.75 -8.52 -6.31
N ASP A 322 6.91 -7.21 -6.46
CA ASP A 322 7.52 -6.59 -7.63
C ASP A 322 8.97 -7.04 -7.80
N GLU A 323 9.41 -7.17 -9.04
CA GLU A 323 10.80 -7.56 -9.35
C GLU A 323 11.79 -6.47 -8.94
N THR A 324 11.37 -5.22 -9.14
CA THR A 324 12.08 -4.01 -8.72
C THR A 324 11.41 -3.39 -7.51
N GLU A 325 12.04 -2.42 -6.88
CA GLU A 325 11.42 -1.63 -5.81
C GLU A 325 10.52 -0.55 -6.42
N THR A 326 9.42 -0.98 -7.05
CA THR A 326 8.54 -0.15 -7.90
C THR A 326 8.05 1.10 -7.18
N CYS A 327 7.63 0.99 -5.92
CA CYS A 327 7.19 2.13 -5.13
C CYS A 327 8.32 3.16 -4.94
N GLN A 328 9.52 2.73 -4.58
CA GLN A 328 10.69 3.59 -4.45
C GLN A 328 11.04 4.27 -5.78
N LEU A 329 11.09 3.49 -6.88
CA LEU A 329 11.39 4.00 -8.21
C LEU A 329 10.36 5.03 -8.69
N MET A 330 9.08 4.85 -8.35
CA MET A 330 8.04 5.84 -8.61
C MET A 330 8.37 7.18 -7.91
N PHE A 331 8.72 7.16 -6.62
CA PHE A 331 9.11 8.38 -5.90
C PHE A 331 10.36 9.02 -6.50
N VAL A 332 11.41 8.24 -6.77
CA VAL A 332 12.63 8.74 -7.39
C VAL A 332 12.34 9.36 -8.76
N GLN A 333 11.48 8.72 -9.57
CA GLN A 333 11.08 9.25 -10.87
C GLN A 333 10.28 10.54 -10.75
N ALA A 334 9.30 10.60 -9.84
CA ALA A 334 8.51 11.80 -9.58
C ALA A 334 9.40 13.00 -9.18
N ILE A 335 10.33 12.79 -8.24
CA ILE A 335 11.25 13.82 -7.75
C ILE A 335 12.22 14.28 -8.84
N ASN A 336 12.76 13.35 -9.64
CA ASN A 336 13.68 13.70 -10.72
C ASN A 336 12.97 14.39 -11.89
N SER A 337 11.68 14.18 -12.08
CA SER A 337 10.93 14.84 -13.16
C SER A 337 10.56 16.29 -12.85
N ALA A 338 10.62 16.72 -11.60
CA ALA A 338 10.31 18.09 -11.19
C ALA A 338 11.29 19.09 -11.80
N GLN A 339 10.74 20.15 -12.42
CA GLN A 339 11.50 21.21 -13.08
C GLN A 339 11.44 22.53 -12.28
N SER A 340 10.31 22.84 -11.69
CA SER A 340 10.06 24.10 -10.97
C SER A 340 9.61 23.94 -9.55
N ARG A 341 8.79 22.91 -9.28
CA ARG A 341 8.14 22.70 -7.99
C ARG A 341 7.99 21.21 -7.64
N LEU A 342 8.26 20.90 -6.38
CA LEU A 342 8.03 19.58 -5.80
C LEU A 342 7.48 19.75 -4.38
N TRP A 343 6.17 19.52 -4.20
CA TRP A 343 5.57 19.54 -2.88
C TRP A 343 5.19 18.12 -2.46
N ILE A 344 5.66 17.71 -1.30
CA ILE A 344 5.51 16.35 -0.76
C ILE A 344 4.79 16.42 0.56
N VAL A 345 3.70 15.66 0.70
CA VAL A 345 2.99 15.50 1.97
C VAL A 345 2.97 14.03 2.34
N SER A 346 3.47 13.69 3.52
CA SER A 346 3.47 12.31 4.01
C SER A 346 3.41 12.27 5.54
N PRO A 347 2.61 11.34 6.12
CA PRO A 347 2.55 11.17 7.58
C PRO A 347 3.85 10.64 8.17
N TYR A 348 4.67 10.00 7.35
CA TYR A 348 5.97 9.45 7.74
C TYR A 348 7.03 9.89 6.75
N PHE A 349 8.06 10.56 7.25
CA PHE A 349 9.22 10.95 6.48
C PHE A 349 10.43 10.10 6.91
N VAL A 350 10.47 8.87 6.40
CA VAL A 350 11.56 7.90 6.67
C VAL A 350 12.01 7.28 5.34
N PRO A 351 12.37 8.13 4.36
CA PRO A 351 12.82 7.67 3.05
C PRO A 351 14.16 6.95 3.15
N ASP A 352 14.47 6.19 2.11
CA ASP A 352 15.79 5.61 1.98
C ASP A 352 16.77 6.54 1.23
N GLU A 353 18.02 6.10 1.14
CA GLU A 353 19.10 6.90 0.59
C GLU A 353 18.87 7.37 -0.86
N PRO A 354 18.35 6.55 -1.81
CA PRO A 354 18.07 7.02 -3.17
C PRO A 354 17.02 8.14 -3.22
N VAL A 355 15.96 8.05 -2.45
CA VAL A 355 14.91 9.09 -2.37
C VAL A 355 15.47 10.36 -1.74
N MET A 356 16.23 10.24 -0.66
CA MET A 356 16.93 11.38 -0.02
C MET A 356 17.85 12.11 -0.99
N LYS A 357 18.66 11.38 -1.73
CA LYS A 357 19.56 11.96 -2.76
C LYS A 357 18.78 12.63 -3.88
N ALA A 358 17.68 12.03 -4.33
CA ALA A 358 16.84 12.62 -5.36
C ALA A 358 16.22 13.96 -4.89
N ILE A 359 15.76 14.07 -3.64
CA ILE A 359 15.25 15.32 -3.03
C ILE A 359 16.36 16.39 -3.04
N LYS A 360 17.56 16.06 -2.56
CA LYS A 360 18.71 16.98 -2.56
C LYS A 360 19.07 17.47 -3.98
N LEU A 361 19.07 16.55 -4.94
CA LEU A 361 19.36 16.90 -6.34
C LEU A 361 18.25 17.81 -6.94
N ALA A 362 16.97 17.62 -6.56
CA ALA A 362 15.91 18.52 -6.99
C ALA A 362 16.14 19.94 -6.46
N ALA A 363 16.48 20.08 -5.18
CA ALA A 363 16.84 21.38 -4.57
C ALA A 363 18.05 22.01 -5.26
N PHE A 364 19.12 21.26 -5.53
CA PHE A 364 20.31 21.77 -6.24
C PHE A 364 20.02 22.19 -7.70
N ARG A 365 18.97 21.65 -8.32
CA ARG A 365 18.48 22.13 -9.63
C ARG A 365 17.66 23.42 -9.52
N GLY A 366 17.41 23.95 -8.31
CA GLY A 366 16.61 25.15 -8.06
C GLY A 366 15.09 24.89 -8.05
N VAL A 367 14.66 23.63 -7.88
CA VAL A 367 13.25 23.26 -7.70
C VAL A 367 12.77 23.75 -6.31
N ASP A 368 11.58 24.39 -6.23
CA ASP A 368 10.92 24.72 -4.96
C ASP A 368 10.46 23.44 -4.28
N VAL A 369 11.28 22.91 -3.36
CA VAL A 369 10.99 21.67 -2.64
C VAL A 369 10.37 21.99 -1.28
N ARG A 370 9.10 21.61 -1.10
CA ARG A 370 8.39 21.72 0.19
C ARG A 370 7.94 20.35 0.67
N ILE A 371 8.21 20.08 1.95
CA ILE A 371 7.88 18.80 2.58
C ILE A 371 7.04 19.09 3.82
N LEU A 372 5.79 18.60 3.81
CA LEU A 372 4.83 18.76 4.91
C LEU A 372 4.71 17.44 5.67
N ILE A 373 4.99 17.49 6.96
CA ILE A 373 4.92 16.35 7.88
C ILE A 373 4.00 16.68 9.06
N PRO A 374 3.46 15.67 9.78
CA PRO A 374 2.62 15.94 10.94
C PRO A 374 3.44 16.47 12.12
N GLY A 375 2.99 17.57 12.75
CA GLY A 375 3.50 18.01 14.06
C GLY A 375 3.05 17.09 15.20
N LEU A 376 1.85 16.50 15.09
CA LEU A 376 1.32 15.51 16.01
C LEU A 376 1.54 14.09 15.48
N ALA A 377 2.26 13.23 16.21
CA ALA A 377 2.51 11.86 15.78
C ALA A 377 1.56 10.84 16.42
N ASP A 378 1.19 9.83 15.65
CA ASP A 378 0.54 8.60 16.16
C ASP A 378 1.54 7.68 16.88
N ARG A 379 2.80 7.65 16.40
CA ARG A 379 3.92 6.83 16.93
C ARG A 379 5.18 7.66 17.15
N LYS A 380 5.54 7.86 18.41
CA LYS A 380 6.73 8.63 18.79
C LYS A 380 8.04 8.15 18.16
N VAL A 381 8.22 6.82 18.04
CA VAL A 381 9.44 6.25 17.44
C VAL A 381 9.57 6.62 15.96
N VAL A 382 8.48 6.60 15.21
CA VAL A 382 8.48 6.98 13.79
C VAL A 382 8.74 8.47 13.64
N GLN A 383 8.16 9.30 14.51
CA GLN A 383 8.40 10.75 14.53
C GLN A 383 9.89 11.06 14.78
N LEU A 384 10.50 10.43 15.79
CA LEU A 384 11.93 10.61 16.10
C LEU A 384 12.82 10.18 14.93
N SER A 385 12.47 9.05 14.26
CA SER A 385 13.18 8.64 13.05
C SER A 385 13.01 9.66 11.92
N GLY A 386 11.82 10.24 11.76
CA GLY A 386 11.56 11.30 10.80
C GLY A 386 12.44 12.52 11.02
N TYR A 387 12.58 13.00 12.25
CA TYR A 387 13.44 14.14 12.58
C TYR A 387 14.91 13.90 12.20
N ALA A 388 15.43 12.69 12.36
CA ALA A 388 16.80 12.38 11.92
C ALA A 388 16.95 12.58 10.40
N HIS A 389 15.95 12.15 9.61
CA HIS A 389 15.97 12.33 8.16
C HIS A 389 15.75 13.80 7.75
N VAL A 390 14.96 14.58 8.52
CA VAL A 390 14.82 16.03 8.32
C VAL A 390 16.18 16.69 8.46
N VAL A 391 16.91 16.41 9.56
CA VAL A 391 18.26 16.97 9.80
C VAL A 391 19.21 16.59 8.67
N ASP A 392 19.17 15.34 8.20
CA ASP A 392 20.01 14.88 7.08
C ASP A 392 19.66 15.54 5.74
N THR A 393 18.44 16.06 5.60
CA THR A 393 17.94 16.67 4.35
C THR A 393 17.85 18.20 4.46
N ASP A 394 18.22 18.77 5.60
CA ASP A 394 18.25 20.22 5.86
C ASP A 394 19.39 20.84 5.06
N ILE A 395 19.07 21.23 3.83
CA ILE A 395 19.95 21.90 2.88
C ILE A 395 19.21 23.08 2.25
N ASP A 396 19.96 24.05 1.73
CA ASP A 396 19.40 25.17 0.96
C ASP A 396 18.52 24.66 -0.18
N GLY A 397 17.28 25.18 -0.24
CA GLY A 397 16.30 24.84 -1.28
C GLY A 397 15.32 23.73 -0.88
N VAL A 398 15.43 23.13 0.30
CA VAL A 398 14.40 22.24 0.88
C VAL A 398 13.75 22.92 2.09
N SER A 399 12.42 23.11 2.04
CA SER A 399 11.64 23.67 3.13
C SER A 399 10.80 22.59 3.80
N PHE A 400 10.96 22.43 5.11
CA PHE A 400 10.15 21.53 5.92
C PHE A 400 9.07 22.31 6.65
N PHE A 401 7.87 21.75 6.67
CA PHE A 401 6.70 22.29 7.35
C PHE A 401 6.13 21.25 8.31
N SER A 402 5.81 21.67 9.52
CA SER A 402 5.17 20.85 10.55
C SER A 402 3.70 21.26 10.69
N TYR A 403 2.79 20.34 10.35
CA TYR A 403 1.33 20.62 10.38
C TYR A 403 0.81 20.65 11.82
N ASP A 404 0.13 21.76 12.19
CA ASP A 404 -0.29 22.01 13.57
C ASP A 404 -1.76 21.72 13.87
N ARG A 405 -2.60 21.66 12.83
CA ARG A 405 -4.04 21.51 12.99
C ARG A 405 -4.46 20.02 12.98
N GLY A 406 -4.08 19.27 14.03
CA GLY A 406 -4.46 17.87 14.18
C GLY A 406 -3.46 16.88 13.57
N PHE A 407 -3.93 15.71 13.15
CA PHE A 407 -3.09 14.66 12.62
C PHE A 407 -3.12 14.62 11.10
N LEU A 408 -2.00 14.96 10.48
CA LEU A 408 -1.81 14.90 9.03
C LEU A 408 -1.49 13.46 8.59
N HIS A 409 -2.31 12.90 7.70
CA HIS A 409 -2.11 11.55 7.21
C HIS A 409 -2.20 11.43 5.67
N GLN A 410 -2.11 12.55 4.97
CA GLN A 410 -2.11 12.59 3.50
C GLN A 410 -0.89 11.90 2.87
N LYS A 411 -1.04 11.40 1.66
CA LYS A 411 0.03 10.90 0.81
C LYS A 411 -0.14 11.54 -0.56
N VAL A 412 0.48 12.71 -0.71
CA VAL A 412 0.32 13.58 -1.88
C VAL A 412 1.68 14.06 -2.34
N LEU A 413 1.93 14.00 -3.67
CA LEU A 413 2.99 14.76 -4.31
C LEU A 413 2.35 15.63 -5.38
N LEU A 414 2.77 16.89 -5.42
CA LEU A 414 2.50 17.81 -6.51
C LEU A 414 3.81 18.13 -7.21
N VAL A 415 3.88 17.77 -8.49
CA VAL A 415 5.06 17.98 -9.34
C VAL A 415 4.71 18.99 -10.40
N ASP A 416 5.42 20.08 -10.38
CA ASP A 416 5.20 21.24 -11.26
C ASP A 416 3.73 21.73 -11.22
N ASN A 417 3.15 22.07 -12.36
CA ASN A 417 1.80 22.65 -12.43
C ASN A 417 0.77 21.71 -13.05
N ASP A 418 1.13 20.45 -13.29
CA ASP A 418 0.27 19.56 -14.06
C ASP A 418 0.21 18.11 -13.57
N THR A 419 1.09 17.69 -12.65
CA THR A 419 1.17 16.29 -12.28
C THR A 419 1.00 16.08 -10.78
N THR A 420 0.04 15.24 -10.40
CA THR A 420 -0.25 14.88 -9.01
C THR A 420 -0.11 13.39 -8.77
N TYR A 421 0.34 13.01 -7.58
CA TYR A 421 0.41 11.62 -7.09
C TYR A 421 -0.38 11.56 -5.79
N ILE A 422 -1.48 10.82 -5.77
CA ILE A 422 -2.32 10.66 -4.59
C ILE A 422 -2.64 9.18 -4.39
N GLY A 423 -2.45 8.68 -3.16
CA GLY A 423 -2.67 7.26 -2.93
C GLY A 423 -2.50 6.79 -1.50
N SER A 424 -2.06 5.55 -1.36
CA SER A 424 -1.86 4.92 -0.06
C SER A 424 -0.39 4.87 0.39
N ALA A 425 0.57 5.13 -0.52
CA ALA A 425 2.00 4.97 -0.27
C ALA A 425 2.57 6.11 0.58
N ASN A 426 3.11 5.81 1.75
CA ASN A 426 3.89 6.75 2.55
C ASN A 426 5.31 6.90 2.01
N LEU A 427 5.98 7.99 2.35
CA LEU A 427 7.39 8.19 2.05
C LEU A 427 8.25 7.48 3.11
N ASP A 428 8.14 6.16 3.16
CA ASP A 428 8.86 5.32 4.11
C ASP A 428 9.28 3.96 3.52
N ASN A 429 10.28 3.35 4.15
CA ASN A 429 10.83 2.05 3.76
C ASN A 429 9.80 0.92 3.79
N ARG A 430 8.72 1.07 4.56
CA ARG A 430 7.69 0.05 4.66
C ARG A 430 6.80 0.06 3.41
N SER A 431 6.38 1.22 2.96
CA SER A 431 5.64 1.38 1.69
C SER A 431 6.51 1.01 0.50
N PHE A 432 7.81 1.33 0.53
CA PHE A 432 8.72 1.00 -0.57
C PHE A 432 8.90 -0.50 -0.79
N ARG A 433 8.84 -1.32 0.29
CA ARG A 433 9.32 -2.72 0.23
C ARG A 433 8.40 -3.79 0.79
N LEU A 434 7.48 -3.44 1.68
CA LEU A 434 6.74 -4.42 2.48
C LEU A 434 5.22 -4.38 2.29
N ASN A 435 4.69 -3.25 1.87
CA ASN A 435 3.27 -3.08 1.68
C ASN A 435 2.88 -3.22 0.21
N PHE A 436 1.68 -3.74 -0.02
CA PHE A 436 0.95 -3.49 -1.26
C PHE A 436 0.33 -2.12 -1.16
N GLU A 437 0.67 -1.23 -2.08
CA GLU A 437 0.19 0.15 -2.15
C GLU A 437 -0.47 0.42 -3.51
N LEU A 438 -1.15 1.55 -3.59
CA LEU A 438 -1.76 2.03 -4.82
C LEU A 438 -1.62 3.55 -4.89
N THR A 439 -1.12 4.06 -6.00
CA THR A 439 -0.99 5.48 -6.27
C THR A 439 -1.69 5.84 -7.57
N VAL A 440 -2.47 6.88 -7.56
CA VAL A 440 -3.07 7.49 -8.75
C VAL A 440 -2.20 8.64 -9.19
N ILE A 441 -1.81 8.65 -10.45
CA ILE A 441 -1.04 9.72 -11.07
C ILE A 441 -1.95 10.39 -12.07
N THR A 442 -2.27 11.67 -11.83
CA THR A 442 -3.11 12.47 -12.73
C THR A 442 -2.25 13.57 -13.34
N ARG A 443 -2.22 13.63 -14.66
CA ARG A 443 -1.61 14.73 -15.40
C ARG A 443 -2.71 15.59 -15.99
N ASP A 444 -3.02 16.65 -15.26
CA ASP A 444 -4.04 17.64 -15.62
C ASP A 444 -3.82 18.91 -14.83
N ARG A 445 -3.78 20.07 -15.52
CA ARG A 445 -3.49 21.36 -14.88
C ARG A 445 -4.60 21.84 -13.95
N ALA A 446 -5.85 21.64 -14.32
CA ALA A 446 -6.97 22.07 -13.51
C ALA A 446 -7.03 21.28 -12.21
N PHE A 447 -6.89 19.97 -12.29
CA PHE A 447 -6.83 19.10 -11.10
C PHE A 447 -5.57 19.38 -10.24
N ALA A 448 -4.42 19.64 -10.86
CA ALA A 448 -3.22 20.03 -10.12
C ALA A 448 -3.41 21.35 -9.37
N SER A 449 -4.17 22.31 -9.95
CA SER A 449 -4.50 23.57 -9.27
C SER A 449 -5.41 23.35 -8.05
N GLU A 450 -6.40 22.44 -8.13
CA GLU A 450 -7.21 22.08 -6.96
C GLU A 450 -6.36 21.48 -5.83
N VAL A 451 -5.41 20.62 -6.20
CA VAL A 451 -4.48 20.03 -5.22
C VAL A 451 -3.53 21.09 -4.65
N GLU A 452 -3.07 22.04 -5.48
CA GLU A 452 -2.24 23.16 -5.03
C GLU A 452 -2.99 24.02 -4.00
N GLU A 453 -4.25 24.42 -4.28
CA GLU A 453 -5.07 25.19 -3.36
C GLU A 453 -5.25 24.47 -2.02
N MET A 454 -5.52 23.15 -2.05
CA MET A 454 -5.59 22.33 -0.85
C MET A 454 -4.28 22.35 -0.06
N LEU A 455 -3.14 22.22 -0.74
CA LEU A 455 -1.82 22.17 -0.07
C LEU A 455 -1.41 23.55 0.46
N VAL A 456 -1.74 24.64 -0.22
CA VAL A 456 -1.50 26.02 0.26
C VAL A 456 -2.25 26.26 1.57
N GLU A 457 -3.50 25.80 1.66
CA GLU A 457 -4.26 25.87 2.91
C GLU A 457 -3.59 25.05 4.01
N ASP A 458 -3.11 23.84 3.71
CA ASP A 458 -2.38 23.00 4.68
C ASP A 458 -1.06 23.64 5.15
N PHE A 459 -0.31 24.28 4.24
CA PHE A 459 0.90 25.02 4.59
C PHE A 459 0.58 26.24 5.46
N SER A 460 -0.57 26.90 5.27
CA SER A 460 -0.99 28.04 6.10
C SER A 460 -1.24 27.64 7.55
N HIS A 461 -1.49 26.36 7.81
CA HIS A 461 -1.67 25.76 9.15
C HIS A 461 -0.43 25.03 9.65
N SER A 462 0.77 25.45 9.21
CA SER A 462 2.04 24.81 9.53
C SER A 462 3.11 25.85 9.90
N HIS A 463 4.13 25.43 10.60
CA HIS A 463 5.31 26.23 10.91
C HIS A 463 6.57 25.57 10.41
#